data_4f3a8aad287c3250e138e208a9675856
#
_entry.id   4f3a8aad287c3250e138e208a9675856
#
_cell.length_a   1.000
_cell.length_b   1.000
_cell.length_c   1.000
_cell.angle_alpha   90.00
_cell.angle_beta   90.00
_cell.angle_gamma   90.00
#
_symmetry.space_group_name_H-M   'P 1'
#
loop_
_entity.id
_entity.type
_entity.pdbx_description
1 polymer ?
#
loop_
_entity_poly.entity_id
_entity_poly.type
_entity_poly.pdbx_seq_one_letter_code
_entity_poly.pdbx_strand_id
1 'polypeptide(L)'
;MAAGQPSPPPAAAPVVVAPAPPKCPEDGEGGACVWGKVEGFDGGSVQLRGLHVALVGVTAPARKDLCASKAAKEEFDCARPARKRMAEMVAKGVACEIVDAASGFLWGRCRNSDGDLGRQLIQAGLARAAKDGPYADAQKQAVQGKKGLWAADMILPRDWEAARRKAEDED
;
A
#
# COMPACT_ATOMS: atom_id res chain seq x y z
N MET A 1 -42.18 -49.44 -20.31
CA MET A 1 -40.71 -49.09 -20.20
C MET A 1 -40.58 -47.64 -20.56
N ALA A 2 -40.41 -46.77 -19.56
CA ALA A 2 -40.25 -45.33 -19.75
C ALA A 2 -38.75 -45.04 -19.71
N ALA A 3 -38.22 -44.54 -20.83
CA ALA A 3 -36.83 -44.12 -20.94
C ALA A 3 -36.65 -42.76 -20.21
N GLY A 4 -35.82 -42.76 -19.16
CA GLY A 4 -35.47 -41.57 -18.43
C GLY A 4 -34.64 -40.59 -19.30
N GLN A 5 -35.07 -39.34 -19.38
CA GLN A 5 -34.31 -38.26 -20.02
C GLN A 5 -33.10 -37.92 -19.17
N PRO A 6 -31.90 -37.72 -19.78
CA PRO A 6 -30.71 -37.26 -19.04
C PRO A 6 -30.91 -35.81 -18.58
N SER A 7 -30.53 -35.55 -17.32
CA SER A 7 -30.56 -34.21 -16.73
C SER A 7 -29.63 -33.27 -17.48
N PRO A 8 -30.01 -32.00 -17.68
CA PRO A 8 -29.11 -31.01 -18.34
C PRO A 8 -27.86 -30.73 -17.46
N PRO A 9 -26.73 -30.45 -18.07
CA PRO A 9 -25.50 -30.11 -17.35
C PRO A 9 -25.70 -28.83 -16.53
N PRO A 10 -25.01 -28.70 -15.39
CA PRO A 10 -25.08 -27.49 -14.56
C PRO A 10 -24.63 -26.28 -15.34
N ALA A 11 -25.36 -25.18 -15.21
CA ALA A 11 -25.02 -23.91 -15.84
C ALA A 11 -23.63 -23.47 -15.36
N ALA A 12 -22.76 -23.12 -16.31
CA ALA A 12 -21.43 -22.60 -15.99
C ALA A 12 -21.55 -21.32 -15.15
N ALA A 13 -20.84 -21.30 -14.01
CA ALA A 13 -20.78 -20.11 -13.16
C ALA A 13 -20.24 -18.90 -13.96
N PRO A 14 -20.75 -17.69 -13.70
CA PRO A 14 -20.27 -16.50 -14.38
C PRO A 14 -18.76 -16.32 -14.17
N VAL A 15 -18.02 -16.22 -15.26
CA VAL A 15 -16.57 -15.91 -15.22
C VAL A 15 -16.44 -14.47 -14.72
N VAL A 16 -16.06 -14.29 -13.47
CA VAL A 16 -15.69 -12.98 -12.93
C VAL A 16 -14.36 -12.58 -13.58
N VAL A 17 -14.43 -11.76 -14.62
CA VAL A 17 -13.24 -11.18 -15.24
C VAL A 17 -12.64 -10.21 -14.23
N ALA A 18 -11.42 -10.51 -13.75
CA ALA A 18 -10.68 -9.60 -12.89
C ALA A 18 -10.49 -8.25 -13.62
N PRO A 19 -10.67 -7.10 -12.93
CA PRO A 19 -10.46 -5.81 -13.54
C PRO A 19 -9.04 -5.72 -14.12
N ALA A 20 -8.93 -5.13 -15.30
CA ALA A 20 -7.64 -4.90 -15.94
C ALA A 20 -6.74 -4.04 -15.03
N PRO A 21 -5.41 -4.24 -15.04
CA PRO A 21 -4.50 -3.40 -14.27
C PRO A 21 -4.65 -1.94 -14.71
N PRO A 22 -4.49 -0.98 -13.79
CA PRO A 22 -4.58 0.44 -14.11
C PRO A 22 -3.49 0.79 -15.12
N LYS A 23 -3.86 1.60 -16.10
CA LYS A 23 -2.94 2.15 -17.10
C LYS A 23 -2.73 3.64 -16.85
N CYS A 24 -1.66 4.18 -17.42
CA CYS A 24 -1.48 5.62 -17.51
C CYS A 24 -2.50 6.24 -18.47
N PRO A 25 -2.92 7.52 -18.27
CA PRO A 25 -3.70 8.25 -19.27
C PRO A 25 -2.98 8.25 -20.63
N GLU A 26 -3.74 8.06 -21.71
CA GLU A 26 -3.19 8.01 -23.08
C GLU A 26 -2.93 9.41 -23.65
N ASP A 27 -3.52 10.42 -23.05
CA ASP A 27 -3.58 11.81 -23.49
C ASP A 27 -2.41 12.70 -23.03
N GLY A 28 -1.45 12.15 -22.30
CA GLY A 28 -0.21 12.87 -21.93
C GLY A 28 -0.40 14.11 -21.02
N GLU A 29 -1.60 14.38 -20.57
CA GLU A 29 -1.92 15.49 -19.63
C GLU A 29 -1.64 15.12 -18.18
N GLY A 30 -0.41 14.83 -17.80
CA GLY A 30 -0.17 14.45 -16.41
C GLY A 30 1.27 14.10 -16.07
N GLY A 31 2.23 14.47 -16.89
CA GLY A 31 3.62 14.15 -16.63
C GLY A 31 4.01 12.71 -16.99
N ALA A 32 5.22 12.32 -16.63
CA ALA A 32 5.71 10.98 -16.91
C ALA A 32 4.93 9.94 -16.07
N CYS A 33 4.41 8.93 -16.72
CA CYS A 33 3.69 7.85 -16.07
C CYS A 33 4.23 6.50 -16.54
N VAL A 34 4.41 5.57 -15.60
CA VAL A 34 4.82 4.20 -15.86
C VAL A 34 3.78 3.24 -15.28
N TRP A 35 3.45 2.19 -16.01
CA TRP A 35 2.48 1.20 -15.58
C TRP A 35 2.90 -0.22 -15.96
N GLY A 36 2.42 -1.19 -15.23
CA GLY A 36 2.68 -2.60 -15.49
C GLY A 36 2.68 -3.48 -14.26
N LYS A 37 3.23 -4.68 -14.46
CA LYS A 37 3.49 -5.63 -13.38
C LYS A 37 4.65 -5.13 -12.54
N VAL A 38 4.53 -5.24 -11.23
CA VAL A 38 5.59 -4.89 -10.28
C VAL A 38 6.62 -6.03 -10.23
N GLU A 39 7.89 -5.67 -10.36
CA GLU A 39 9.04 -6.58 -10.35
C GLU A 39 9.65 -6.72 -8.97
N GLY A 40 9.55 -5.67 -8.14
CA GLY A 40 10.02 -5.62 -6.77
C GLY A 40 9.29 -4.55 -5.98
N PHE A 41 9.27 -4.68 -4.67
CA PHE A 41 8.64 -3.71 -3.76
C PHE A 41 9.20 -3.82 -2.34
N ASP A 42 9.00 -2.75 -1.59
CA ASP A 42 9.08 -2.75 -0.12
C ASP A 42 7.83 -2.08 0.50
N GLY A 43 7.90 -1.63 1.74
CA GLY A 43 6.78 -0.97 2.40
C GLY A 43 6.44 0.43 1.87
N GLY A 44 7.31 1.06 1.08
CA GLY A 44 7.16 2.44 0.61
C GLY A 44 7.61 2.68 -0.83
N SER A 45 7.96 1.64 -1.59
CA SER A 45 8.38 1.76 -2.99
C SER A 45 7.98 0.55 -3.84
N VAL A 46 7.98 0.76 -5.15
CA VAL A 46 7.74 -0.29 -6.16
C VAL A 46 8.79 -0.21 -7.26
N GLN A 47 9.08 -1.35 -7.89
CA GLN A 47 9.94 -1.43 -9.06
C GLN A 47 9.11 -1.86 -10.27
N LEU A 48 9.14 -1.05 -11.32
CA LEU A 48 8.39 -1.21 -12.55
C LEU A 48 9.30 -0.99 -13.74
N ARG A 49 9.38 -1.95 -14.67
CA ARG A 49 10.20 -1.84 -15.89
C ARG A 49 11.63 -1.39 -15.61
N GLY A 50 12.23 -1.90 -14.55
CA GLY A 50 13.57 -1.53 -14.10
C GLY A 50 13.66 -0.17 -13.38
N LEU A 51 12.57 0.58 -13.25
CA LEU A 51 12.52 1.87 -12.54
C LEU A 51 12.12 1.66 -11.09
N HIS A 52 12.88 2.22 -10.16
CA HIS A 52 12.54 2.24 -8.74
C HIS A 52 11.79 3.53 -8.41
N VAL A 53 10.53 3.40 -7.99
CA VAL A 53 9.63 4.51 -7.69
C VAL A 53 9.27 4.48 -6.20
N ALA A 54 9.74 5.47 -5.46
CA ALA A 54 9.33 5.71 -4.07
C ALA A 54 7.97 6.40 -4.03
N LEU A 55 7.10 5.98 -3.10
CA LEU A 55 5.79 6.60 -2.93
C LEU A 55 5.94 7.99 -2.30
N VAL A 56 5.54 9.02 -3.02
CA VAL A 56 5.60 10.40 -2.53
C VAL A 56 4.70 10.58 -1.31
N GLY A 57 5.20 11.28 -0.30
CA GLY A 57 4.43 11.58 0.92
C GLY A 57 4.21 10.39 1.86
N VAL A 58 4.89 9.26 1.64
CA VAL A 58 4.79 8.04 2.45
C VAL A 58 6.13 7.74 3.12
N THR A 59 6.09 7.48 4.43
CA THR A 59 7.24 6.96 5.17
C THR A 59 6.86 5.64 5.80
N ALA A 60 7.40 4.55 5.27
CA ALA A 60 7.21 3.21 5.82
C ALA A 60 8.38 2.81 6.72
N PRO A 61 8.19 1.92 7.71
CA PRO A 61 9.28 1.37 8.51
C PRO A 61 10.31 0.66 7.64
N ALA A 62 11.58 0.79 7.98
CA ALA A 62 12.66 0.05 7.36
C ALA A 62 12.75 -1.37 7.92
N ARG A 63 13.39 -2.29 7.18
CA ARG A 63 13.58 -3.70 7.63
C ARG A 63 14.36 -3.82 8.94
N LYS A 64 15.20 -2.84 9.26
CA LYS A 64 15.97 -2.78 10.51
C LYS A 64 15.17 -2.30 11.71
N ASP A 65 13.99 -1.73 11.48
CA ASP A 65 13.15 -1.20 12.54
C ASP A 65 12.44 -2.35 13.24
N LEU A 66 12.72 -2.53 14.53
CA LEU A 66 12.10 -3.57 15.34
C LEU A 66 10.95 -2.96 16.15
N CYS A 67 9.81 -3.60 16.03
CA CYS A 67 8.61 -3.35 16.82
C CYS A 67 8.35 -4.52 17.76
N ALA A 68 7.59 -4.29 18.81
CA ALA A 68 7.09 -5.36 19.68
C ALA A 68 5.64 -5.09 20.09
N SER A 69 4.92 -6.12 20.47
CA SER A 69 3.64 -6.00 21.14
C SER A 69 3.86 -6.04 22.66
N LYS A 70 3.18 -5.16 23.42
CA LYS A 70 3.18 -5.18 24.88
C LYS A 70 2.68 -6.51 25.44
N ALA A 71 1.77 -7.16 24.72
CA ALA A 71 1.20 -8.43 25.13
C ALA A 71 2.14 -9.61 24.85
N ALA A 72 2.71 -9.70 23.65
CA ALA A 72 3.53 -10.83 23.22
C ALA A 72 5.00 -10.70 23.68
N LYS A 73 5.50 -9.48 23.90
CA LYS A 73 6.91 -9.17 24.20
C LYS A 73 7.92 -9.69 23.16
N GLU A 74 7.44 -10.10 22.02
CA GLU A 74 8.24 -10.62 20.92
C GLU A 74 8.55 -9.49 19.95
N GLU A 75 9.82 -9.32 19.60
CA GLU A 75 10.24 -8.36 18.59
C GLU A 75 9.97 -8.88 17.18
N PHE A 76 9.58 -8.00 16.28
CA PHE A 76 9.37 -8.32 14.87
C PHE A 76 9.76 -7.13 13.99
N ASP A 77 10.07 -7.42 12.72
CA ASP A 77 10.33 -6.41 11.70
C ASP A 77 9.08 -5.56 11.45
N CYS A 78 9.12 -4.28 11.85
CA CYS A 78 8.01 -3.32 11.67
C CYS A 78 7.56 -3.17 10.22
N ALA A 79 8.47 -3.35 9.26
CA ALA A 79 8.17 -3.23 7.85
C ALA A 79 7.41 -4.44 7.29
N ARG A 80 7.40 -5.59 7.99
CA ARG A 80 6.77 -6.83 7.49
C ARG A 80 5.28 -6.66 7.18
N PRO A 81 4.44 -6.05 8.03
CA PRO A 81 3.03 -5.82 7.71
C PRO A 81 2.84 -4.91 6.48
N ALA A 82 3.64 -3.86 6.36
CA ALA A 82 3.60 -2.96 5.21
C ALA A 82 3.97 -3.69 3.90
N ARG A 83 5.04 -4.49 3.91
CA ARG A 83 5.44 -5.32 2.76
C ARG A 83 4.39 -6.36 2.39
N LYS A 84 3.79 -7.02 3.38
CA LYS A 84 2.69 -7.98 3.13
C LYS A 84 1.51 -7.29 2.43
N ARG A 85 1.10 -6.13 2.94
CA ARG A 85 0.03 -5.35 2.33
C ARG A 85 0.40 -4.88 0.93
N MET A 86 1.63 -4.41 0.73
CA MET A 86 2.13 -4.01 -0.58
C MET A 86 2.05 -5.18 -1.58
N ALA A 87 2.48 -6.38 -1.21
CA ALA A 87 2.37 -7.56 -2.07
C ALA A 87 0.94 -7.81 -2.58
N GLU A 88 -0.05 -7.66 -1.71
CA GLU A 88 -1.46 -7.80 -2.07
C GLU A 88 -1.90 -6.70 -3.05
N MET A 89 -1.53 -5.45 -2.76
CA MET A 89 -1.94 -4.29 -3.56
C MET A 89 -1.34 -4.28 -4.97
N VAL A 90 -0.10 -4.77 -5.14
CA VAL A 90 0.60 -4.74 -6.43
C VAL A 90 0.39 -5.99 -7.29
N ALA A 91 -0.28 -7.01 -6.78
CA ALA A 91 -0.44 -8.32 -7.43
C ALA A 91 -1.05 -8.24 -8.85
N LYS A 92 -1.91 -7.28 -9.10
CA LYS A 92 -2.59 -7.07 -10.38
C LYS A 92 -1.96 -5.95 -11.23
N GLY A 93 -0.77 -5.48 -10.85
CA GLY A 93 -0.09 -4.36 -11.48
C GLY A 93 -0.54 -3.00 -10.94
N VAL A 94 0.25 -1.99 -11.26
CA VAL A 94 0.04 -0.60 -10.82
C VAL A 94 0.36 0.38 -11.93
N ALA A 95 -0.14 1.62 -11.78
CA ALA A 95 0.27 2.77 -12.57
C ALA A 95 0.82 3.84 -11.62
N CYS A 96 2.00 4.36 -11.94
CA CYS A 96 2.70 5.39 -11.17
C CYS A 96 2.87 6.65 -12.01
N GLU A 97 2.30 7.75 -11.57
CA GLU A 97 2.60 9.10 -12.05
C GLU A 97 3.88 9.57 -11.37
N ILE A 98 4.91 9.91 -12.14
CA ILE A 98 6.17 10.40 -11.62
C ILE A 98 6.04 11.89 -11.36
N VAL A 99 6.19 12.28 -10.10
CA VAL A 99 6.02 13.67 -9.66
C VAL A 99 7.34 14.39 -9.41
N ASP A 100 8.42 13.63 -9.19
CA ASP A 100 9.76 14.17 -9.01
C ASP A 100 10.82 13.13 -9.37
N ALA A 101 11.98 13.61 -9.81
CA ALA A 101 13.16 12.82 -10.16
C ALA A 101 14.41 13.53 -9.62
N ALA A 102 14.70 13.33 -8.34
CA ALA A 102 15.82 13.96 -7.68
C ALA A 102 16.81 12.93 -7.12
N SER A 103 18.10 13.24 -7.16
CA SER A 103 19.16 12.44 -6.53
C SER A 103 19.21 10.97 -6.97
N GLY A 104 18.80 10.68 -8.22
CA GLY A 104 18.79 9.32 -8.77
C GLY A 104 17.58 8.47 -8.33
N PHE A 105 16.63 9.05 -7.63
CA PHE A 105 15.39 8.42 -7.24
C PHE A 105 14.21 9.02 -8.01
N LEU A 106 13.23 8.17 -8.33
CA LEU A 106 11.93 8.61 -8.83
C LEU A 106 10.95 8.62 -7.66
N TRP A 107 10.17 9.69 -7.59
CA TRP A 107 9.08 9.83 -6.63
C TRP A 107 7.76 9.85 -7.39
N GLY A 108 6.82 9.00 -6.98
CA GLY A 108 5.58 8.85 -7.71
C GLY A 108 4.35 8.65 -6.84
N ARG A 109 3.21 8.98 -7.42
CA ARG A 109 1.89 8.55 -6.93
C ARG A 109 1.49 7.30 -7.67
N CYS A 110 1.48 6.18 -6.96
CA CYS A 110 1.14 4.89 -7.54
C CYS A 110 -0.27 4.47 -7.13
N ARG A 111 -1.01 3.91 -8.07
CA ARG A 111 -2.38 3.41 -7.86
C ARG A 111 -2.55 2.01 -8.43
N ASN A 112 -3.41 1.24 -7.80
CA ASN A 112 -3.98 0.00 -8.32
C ASN A 112 -5.46 0.18 -8.68
N SER A 113 -6.19 -0.92 -8.92
CA SER A 113 -7.65 -0.88 -9.16
C SER A 113 -8.46 -0.33 -7.99
N ASP A 114 -7.93 -0.41 -6.77
CA ASP A 114 -8.62 -0.01 -5.54
C ASP A 114 -8.28 1.43 -5.11
N GLY A 115 -7.34 2.08 -5.81
CA GLY A 115 -6.97 3.48 -5.58
C GLY A 115 -5.48 3.69 -5.28
N ASP A 116 -5.18 4.81 -4.64
CA ASP A 116 -3.82 5.25 -4.31
C ASP A 116 -3.16 4.34 -3.27
N LEU A 117 -1.97 3.81 -3.57
CA LEU A 117 -1.24 2.89 -2.69
C LEU A 117 -0.78 3.55 -1.40
N GLY A 118 -0.31 4.80 -1.47
CA GLY A 118 0.13 5.55 -0.29
C GLY A 118 -1.02 5.75 0.70
N ARG A 119 -2.17 6.16 0.20
CA ARG A 119 -3.40 6.30 1.01
C ARG A 119 -3.79 4.98 1.67
N GLN A 120 -3.78 3.90 0.93
CA GLN A 120 -4.15 2.57 1.46
C GLN A 120 -3.20 2.12 2.59
N LEU A 121 -1.89 2.33 2.44
CA LEU A 121 -0.90 1.99 3.48
C LEU A 121 -1.09 2.84 4.74
N ILE A 122 -1.29 4.15 4.58
CA ILE A 122 -1.42 5.08 5.69
C ILE A 122 -2.74 4.87 6.43
N GLN A 123 -3.86 4.69 5.73
CA GLN A 123 -5.16 4.36 6.35
C GLN A 123 -5.15 3.03 7.12
N ALA A 124 -4.33 2.08 6.68
CA ALA A 124 -4.13 0.82 7.40
C ALA A 124 -3.18 0.95 8.60
N GLY A 125 -2.57 2.12 8.81
CA GLY A 125 -1.59 2.36 9.86
C GLY A 125 -0.24 1.65 9.63
N LEU A 126 0.11 1.35 8.39
CA LEU A 126 1.32 0.61 8.01
C LEU A 126 2.47 1.52 7.57
N ALA A 127 2.19 2.80 7.41
CA ALA A 127 3.12 3.88 7.10
C ALA A 127 2.60 5.17 7.73
N ARG A 128 3.45 6.19 7.79
CA ARG A 128 3.05 7.55 8.19
C ARG A 128 3.06 8.49 6.99
N ALA A 129 2.19 9.49 7.03
CA ALA A 129 2.20 10.57 6.06
C ALA A 129 3.40 11.51 6.30
N ALA A 130 3.96 12.04 5.23
CA ALA A 130 4.87 13.17 5.33
C ALA A 130 4.12 14.39 5.87
N LYS A 131 4.84 15.22 6.63
CA LYS A 131 4.29 16.51 7.11
C LYS A 131 3.86 17.34 5.89
N ASP A 132 2.70 17.96 6.00
CA ASP A 132 2.11 18.78 4.92
C ASP A 132 1.88 18.01 3.59
N GLY A 133 1.84 16.68 3.66
CA GLY A 133 1.61 15.80 2.51
C GLY A 133 0.14 15.53 2.23
N PRO A 134 -0.16 14.87 1.11
CA PRO A 134 -1.54 14.66 0.63
C PRO A 134 -2.35 13.63 1.44
N TYR A 135 -1.77 13.03 2.48
CA TYR A 135 -2.37 11.93 3.23
C TYR A 135 -2.63 12.23 4.70
N ALA A 136 -2.66 13.51 5.09
CA ALA A 136 -2.91 13.91 6.48
C ALA A 136 -4.25 13.37 7.01
N ASP A 137 -5.31 13.44 6.20
CA ASP A 137 -6.63 12.90 6.53
C ASP A 137 -6.62 11.38 6.73
N ALA A 138 -5.88 10.66 5.89
CA ALA A 138 -5.74 9.22 5.98
C ALA A 138 -4.98 8.80 7.25
N GLN A 139 -3.95 9.56 7.63
CA GLN A 139 -3.21 9.34 8.88
C GLN A 139 -4.09 9.62 10.10
N LYS A 140 -4.85 10.70 10.10
CA LYS A 140 -5.80 11.03 11.17
C LYS A 140 -6.77 9.86 11.41
N GLN A 141 -7.34 9.29 10.35
CA GLN A 141 -8.21 8.11 10.45
C GLN A 141 -7.50 6.89 11.03
N ALA A 142 -6.22 6.68 10.70
CA ALA A 142 -5.44 5.56 11.23
C ALA A 142 -5.13 5.75 12.73
N VAL A 143 -4.78 6.97 13.15
CA VAL A 143 -4.53 7.35 14.55
C VAL A 143 -5.79 7.16 15.38
N GLN A 144 -6.91 7.76 14.98
CA GLN A 144 -8.20 7.65 15.67
C GLN A 144 -8.68 6.19 15.76
N GLY A 145 -8.48 5.43 14.69
CA GLY A 145 -8.80 4.00 14.65
C GLY A 145 -7.79 3.09 15.35
N LYS A 146 -6.70 3.62 15.90
CA LYS A 146 -5.60 2.87 16.55
C LYS A 146 -5.09 1.71 15.69
N LYS A 147 -4.93 1.95 14.39
CA LYS A 147 -4.59 0.92 13.40
C LYS A 147 -3.07 0.72 13.28
N GLY A 148 -2.63 -0.53 13.15
CA GLY A 148 -1.25 -0.89 12.84
C GLY A 148 -0.23 -0.25 13.81
N LEU A 149 0.67 0.60 13.30
CA LEU A 149 1.69 1.32 14.08
C LEU A 149 1.10 2.27 15.14
N TRP A 150 -0.18 2.64 15.02
CA TRP A 150 -0.91 3.51 15.96
C TRP A 150 -1.62 2.73 17.08
N ALA A 151 -1.54 1.40 17.07
CA ALA A 151 -2.17 0.58 18.10
C ALA A 151 -1.52 0.83 19.48
N ALA A 152 -2.36 0.93 20.53
CA ALA A 152 -1.93 1.28 21.88
C ALA A 152 -1.00 0.24 22.54
N ASP A 153 -1.05 -1.01 22.09
CA ASP A 153 -0.20 -2.11 22.53
C ASP A 153 1.12 -2.23 21.75
N MET A 154 1.30 -1.43 20.71
CA MET A 154 2.50 -1.43 19.87
C MET A 154 3.64 -0.69 20.55
N ILE A 155 4.81 -1.32 20.61
CA ILE A 155 6.09 -0.71 20.99
C ILE A 155 6.84 -0.43 19.72
N LEU A 156 7.16 0.84 19.49
CA LEU A 156 7.81 1.33 18.25
C LEU A 156 9.28 1.69 18.52
N PRO A 157 10.13 1.69 17.50
CA PRO A 157 11.43 2.34 17.57
C PRO A 157 11.32 3.80 17.99
N ARG A 158 12.39 4.34 18.59
CA ARG A 158 12.38 5.67 19.23
C ARG A 158 11.88 6.82 18.34
N ASP A 159 12.31 6.86 17.10
CA ASP A 159 11.93 7.87 16.11
C ASP A 159 10.47 7.72 15.65
N TRP A 160 9.97 6.50 15.54
CA TRP A 160 8.57 6.19 15.26
C TRP A 160 7.67 6.51 16.46
N GLU A 161 8.14 6.25 17.67
CA GLU A 161 7.41 6.60 18.90
C GLU A 161 7.28 8.12 19.08
N ALA A 162 8.34 8.87 18.74
CA ALA A 162 8.30 10.33 18.74
C ALA A 162 7.32 10.89 17.71
N ALA A 163 7.28 10.30 16.52
CA ALA A 163 6.34 10.68 15.46
C ALA A 163 4.89 10.35 15.83
N ARG A 164 4.66 9.22 16.52
CA ARG A 164 3.33 8.82 17.02
C ARG A 164 2.79 9.83 18.02
N ARG A 165 3.57 10.18 19.06
CA ARG A 165 3.16 11.18 20.04
C ARG A 165 2.81 12.51 19.40
N LYS A 166 3.62 12.97 18.46
CA LYS A 166 3.34 14.21 17.75
C LYS A 166 2.03 14.17 16.96
N ALA A 167 1.73 13.06 16.29
CA ALA A 167 0.48 12.90 15.54
C ALA A 167 -0.75 12.82 16.46
N GLU A 168 -0.60 12.25 17.66
CA GLU A 168 -1.66 12.20 18.68
C GLU A 168 -1.94 13.58 19.32
N ASP A 169 -0.92 14.44 19.43
CA ASP A 169 -1.05 15.81 19.97
C ASP A 169 -1.69 16.78 18.96
N GLU A 170 -1.62 16.49 17.67
CA GLU A 170 -2.18 17.31 16.58
C GLU A 170 -3.65 16.94 16.24
N ASP A 171 -4.23 15.89 16.86
CA ASP A 171 -5.59 15.39 16.63
C ASP A 171 -6.60 15.93 17.66
#